data_c2b0e067c3772f9a0f0a58e281817b9c
#
_entry.id   c2b0e067c3772f9a0f0a58e281817b9c
#
_cell.length_a   1.000
_cell.length_b   1.000
_cell.length_c   1.000
_cell.angle_alpha   90.00
_cell.angle_beta   90.00
_cell.angle_gamma   90.00
#
_symmetry.space_group_name_H-M   'P 1'
#
loop_
_entity.id
_entity.type
_entity.pdbx_description
1 polymer ?
#
loop_
_entity_poly.entity_id
_entity_poly.type
_entity_poly.pdbx_seq_one_letter_code
_entity_poly.pdbx_strand_id
1 'polypeptide(L)'
;MTKLKGKDMEKWMKCYVGTNSLRGSKGIYTLEINTQNGEMREASTVEADDSAYLYVSEKRKCLYAVMESLEYKGVPGGGVAAYRIEDNKLSFLNSRYAYGGWPCHVIADEEKDSLLVSVFRNGLLVVYGINQDGSIGEERRVEHHQEPNGRMSHIHASMPTPDGKYIAVADCGLDYIYLYDAKTYQKVFEWKAPEDSGPRQLRFSPDGKYLYMVSELSCQIFVFEYQPDCKDMLRNVQVISTRD
;
A
#
# COMPACT_ATOMS: atom_id res chain seq x y z
N MET A 1 -10.25 -38.66 -32.31
CA MET A 1 -10.32 -37.22 -32.00
C MET A 1 -10.95 -37.04 -30.64
N THR A 2 -10.11 -36.96 -29.59
CA THR A 2 -10.55 -36.80 -28.20
C THR A 2 -10.72 -35.31 -27.97
N LYS A 3 -11.96 -34.84 -27.80
CA LYS A 3 -12.28 -33.48 -27.40
C LYS A 3 -11.69 -33.24 -25.99
N LEU A 4 -10.66 -32.44 -25.90
CA LEU A 4 -10.23 -31.84 -24.65
C LEU A 4 -11.42 -31.06 -24.07
N LYS A 5 -12.00 -31.55 -22.97
CA LYS A 5 -12.95 -30.79 -22.16
C LYS A 5 -12.22 -29.56 -21.67
N GLY A 6 -12.68 -28.37 -22.08
CA GLY A 6 -12.20 -27.11 -21.52
C GLY A 6 -12.34 -27.17 -20.00
N LYS A 7 -11.25 -26.79 -19.27
CA LYS A 7 -11.36 -26.49 -17.87
C LYS A 7 -12.45 -25.43 -17.74
N ASP A 8 -13.49 -25.73 -16.96
CA ASP A 8 -14.43 -24.73 -16.49
C ASP A 8 -13.58 -23.67 -15.76
N MET A 9 -13.41 -22.51 -16.41
CA MET A 9 -12.81 -21.36 -15.74
C MET A 9 -13.69 -21.06 -14.53
N GLU A 10 -13.07 -20.91 -13.36
CA GLU A 10 -13.79 -20.59 -12.14
C GLU A 10 -14.72 -19.40 -12.42
N LYS A 11 -16.02 -19.67 -12.27
CA LYS A 11 -17.07 -18.70 -12.57
C LYS A 11 -17.07 -17.55 -11.55
N TRP A 12 -16.51 -17.79 -10.38
CA TRP A 12 -16.50 -16.89 -9.24
C TRP A 12 -15.07 -16.52 -8.84
N MET A 13 -14.81 -15.24 -8.73
CA MET A 13 -13.55 -14.68 -8.25
C MET A 13 -13.77 -14.06 -6.86
N LYS A 14 -12.82 -14.27 -5.94
CA LYS A 14 -12.84 -13.63 -4.62
C LYS A 14 -12.22 -12.25 -4.67
N CYS A 15 -12.81 -11.31 -3.95
CA CYS A 15 -12.21 -10.02 -3.66
C CYS A 15 -12.45 -9.64 -2.19
N TYR A 16 -11.62 -8.73 -1.68
CA TYR A 16 -11.69 -8.23 -0.32
C TYR A 16 -11.98 -6.74 -0.34
N VAL A 17 -12.89 -6.30 0.52
CA VAL A 17 -13.27 -4.90 0.65
C VAL A 17 -13.02 -4.48 2.10
N GLY A 18 -12.03 -3.61 2.27
CA GLY A 18 -11.76 -2.93 3.53
C GLY A 18 -12.68 -1.73 3.68
N THR A 19 -13.02 -1.41 4.91
CA THR A 19 -13.98 -0.34 5.18
C THR A 19 -13.58 0.48 6.39
N ASN A 20 -14.12 1.70 6.44
CA ASN A 20 -14.07 2.56 7.61
C ASN A 20 -15.34 2.35 8.47
N SER A 21 -15.17 2.23 9.79
CA SER A 21 -16.24 1.90 10.74
C SER A 21 -17.26 3.03 10.97
N LEU A 22 -17.00 4.26 10.48
CA LEU A 22 -17.83 5.46 10.73
C LEU A 22 -19.29 5.36 10.31
N ARG A 23 -19.66 4.42 9.46
CA ARG A 23 -21.04 4.28 8.94
C ARG A 23 -21.67 2.91 9.22
N GLY A 24 -21.21 2.24 10.29
CA GLY A 24 -21.77 0.95 10.71
C GLY A 24 -21.25 -0.24 9.91
N SER A 25 -20.16 -0.07 9.17
CA SER A 25 -19.42 -1.17 8.58
C SER A 25 -18.77 -2.03 9.66
N LYS A 26 -18.64 -3.34 9.41
CA LYS A 26 -18.11 -4.30 10.37
C LYS A 26 -16.62 -4.59 10.22
N GLY A 27 -16.01 -4.14 9.13
CA GLY A 27 -14.59 -4.38 8.90
C GLY A 27 -14.24 -4.83 7.49
N ILE A 28 -13.65 -6.02 7.32
CA ILE A 28 -13.22 -6.54 6.02
C ILE A 28 -14.23 -7.57 5.51
N TYR A 29 -14.79 -7.31 4.33
CA TYR A 29 -15.74 -8.19 3.65
C TYR A 29 -15.01 -9.03 2.62
N THR A 30 -15.29 -10.34 2.60
CA THR A 30 -14.93 -11.22 1.49
C THR A 30 -16.14 -11.32 0.58
N LEU A 31 -15.99 -10.89 -0.67
CA LEU A 31 -17.01 -10.98 -1.70
C LEU A 31 -16.61 -12.01 -2.74
N GLU A 32 -17.59 -12.66 -3.34
CA GLU A 32 -17.44 -13.45 -4.55
C GLU A 32 -18.13 -12.73 -5.71
N ILE A 33 -17.39 -12.57 -6.81
CA ILE A 33 -17.86 -11.92 -8.05
C ILE A 33 -17.93 -12.95 -9.15
N ASN A 34 -19.11 -13.11 -9.75
CA ASN A 34 -19.27 -13.92 -10.94
C ASN A 34 -18.67 -13.19 -12.16
N THR A 35 -17.59 -13.72 -12.69
CA THR A 35 -16.84 -13.10 -13.80
C THR A 35 -17.59 -13.09 -15.14
N GLN A 36 -18.74 -13.80 -15.26
CA GLN A 36 -19.52 -13.87 -16.49
C GLN A 36 -20.65 -12.84 -16.53
N ASN A 37 -21.27 -12.53 -15.39
CA ASN A 37 -22.44 -11.65 -15.33
C ASN A 37 -22.31 -10.48 -14.34
N GLY A 38 -21.20 -10.39 -13.57
CA GLY A 38 -20.97 -9.34 -12.60
C GLY A 38 -21.76 -9.49 -11.29
N GLU A 39 -22.48 -10.60 -11.10
CA GLU A 39 -23.20 -10.86 -9.83
C GLU A 39 -22.20 -10.90 -8.67
N MET A 40 -22.54 -10.23 -7.56
CA MET A 40 -21.73 -10.20 -6.35
C MET A 40 -22.51 -10.74 -5.17
N ARG A 41 -21.82 -11.48 -4.30
CA ARG A 41 -22.38 -11.93 -3.03
C ARG A 41 -21.34 -11.87 -1.92
N GLU A 42 -21.79 -11.62 -0.70
CA GLU A 42 -20.96 -11.71 0.48
C GLU A 42 -20.72 -13.17 0.85
N ALA A 43 -19.44 -13.55 0.99
CA ALA A 43 -19.04 -14.88 1.43
C ALA A 43 -18.78 -14.90 2.94
N SER A 44 -18.13 -13.86 3.46
CA SER A 44 -17.85 -13.71 4.91
C SER A 44 -17.48 -12.28 5.25
N THR A 45 -17.53 -11.97 6.54
CA THR A 45 -17.02 -10.70 7.10
C THR A 45 -16.18 -11.00 8.33
N VAL A 46 -15.07 -10.29 8.50
CA VAL A 46 -14.27 -10.28 9.72
C VAL A 46 -14.33 -8.88 10.34
N GLU A 47 -14.53 -8.82 11.65
CA GLU A 47 -14.48 -7.56 12.39
C GLU A 47 -13.08 -7.00 12.37
N ALA A 48 -12.97 -5.75 11.95
CA ALA A 48 -11.72 -5.02 11.86
C ALA A 48 -11.99 -3.51 11.89
N ASP A 49 -11.25 -2.79 12.71
CA ASP A 49 -11.41 -1.34 12.85
C ASP A 49 -10.73 -0.62 11.68
N ASP A 50 -11.47 0.29 11.02
CA ASP A 50 -10.98 1.24 10.02
C ASP A 50 -9.96 0.67 9.02
N SER A 51 -10.29 -0.49 8.44
CA SER A 51 -9.43 -1.24 7.51
C SER A 51 -9.55 -0.70 6.08
N ALA A 52 -9.31 0.60 5.90
CA ALA A 52 -9.59 1.31 4.64
C ALA A 52 -8.66 0.92 3.48
N TYR A 53 -7.48 0.39 3.75
CA TYR A 53 -6.54 -0.08 2.74
C TYR A 53 -6.04 -1.50 3.03
N LEU A 54 -6.04 -2.32 1.98
CA LEU A 54 -5.69 -3.75 2.05
C LEU A 54 -4.58 -4.10 1.05
N TYR A 55 -3.73 -5.03 1.45
CA TYR A 55 -2.79 -5.72 0.55
C TYR A 55 -2.94 -7.23 0.68
N VAL A 56 -3.10 -7.91 -0.46
CA VAL A 56 -3.18 -9.37 -0.52
C VAL A 56 -1.84 -9.95 -0.98
N SER A 57 -1.23 -10.76 -0.13
CA SER A 57 -0.06 -11.56 -0.46
C SER A 57 -0.50 -12.95 -0.90
N GLU A 58 -0.51 -13.20 -2.20
CA GLU A 58 -0.82 -14.52 -2.74
C GLU A 58 0.26 -15.55 -2.37
N LYS A 59 1.53 -15.13 -2.36
CA LYS A 59 2.69 -15.95 -1.96
C LYS A 59 2.53 -16.52 -0.56
N ARG A 60 2.00 -15.71 0.38
CA ARG A 60 1.84 -16.08 1.80
C ARG A 60 0.44 -16.53 2.15
N LYS A 61 -0.52 -16.38 1.24
CA LYS A 61 -1.96 -16.54 1.53
C LYS A 61 -2.38 -15.71 2.74
N CYS A 62 -1.97 -14.45 2.77
CA CYS A 62 -2.25 -13.51 3.83
C CYS A 62 -2.82 -12.20 3.27
N LEU A 63 -3.62 -11.55 4.09
CA LEU A 63 -4.11 -10.20 3.86
C LEU A 63 -3.56 -9.30 4.96
N TYR A 64 -3.01 -8.15 4.57
CA TYR A 64 -2.58 -7.10 5.48
C TYR A 64 -3.52 -5.92 5.33
N ALA A 65 -3.92 -5.34 6.47
CA ALA A 65 -4.86 -4.23 6.52
C ALA A 65 -4.30 -3.11 7.40
N VAL A 66 -4.43 -1.86 6.96
CA VAL A 66 -4.24 -0.72 7.87
C VAL A 66 -5.36 -0.73 8.91
N MET A 67 -5.09 -0.16 10.09
CA MET A 67 -6.07 0.24 11.09
C MET A 67 -5.98 1.77 11.16
N GLU A 68 -6.75 2.44 10.29
CA GLU A 68 -6.70 3.89 10.05
C GLU A 68 -7.36 4.67 11.21
N SER A 69 -6.80 4.54 12.39
CA SER A 69 -7.32 5.11 13.63
C SER A 69 -6.36 6.13 14.25
N LEU A 70 -6.82 6.78 15.31
CA LEU A 70 -6.01 7.69 16.14
C LEU A 70 -5.61 7.06 17.47
N GLU A 71 -6.07 5.84 17.71
CA GLU A 71 -5.73 5.07 18.90
C GLU A 71 -5.53 3.59 18.53
N TYR A 72 -4.49 2.99 19.07
CA TYR A 72 -4.18 1.58 18.95
C TYR A 72 -3.97 0.98 20.34
N LYS A 73 -4.90 0.16 20.82
CA LYS A 73 -4.82 -0.52 22.12
C LYS A 73 -4.47 0.40 23.28
N GLY A 74 -5.09 1.58 23.34
CA GLY A 74 -4.90 2.57 24.38
C GLY A 74 -3.71 3.50 24.21
N VAL A 75 -2.97 3.42 23.09
CA VAL A 75 -1.89 4.37 22.73
C VAL A 75 -2.31 5.24 21.55
N PRO A 76 -1.95 6.55 21.54
CA PRO A 76 -2.24 7.42 20.40
C PRO A 76 -1.56 6.93 19.12
N GLY A 77 -2.35 6.69 18.06
CA GLY A 77 -1.90 6.24 16.74
C GLY A 77 -2.73 5.09 16.21
N GLY A 78 -2.49 4.73 14.97
CA GLY A 78 -3.13 3.59 14.33
C GLY A 78 -2.28 2.32 14.38
N GLY A 79 -2.70 1.33 13.60
CA GLY A 79 -2.01 0.04 13.54
C GLY A 79 -2.02 -0.57 12.14
N VAL A 80 -1.47 -1.74 12.06
CA VAL A 80 -1.53 -2.63 10.90
C VAL A 80 -1.80 -4.05 11.37
N ALA A 81 -2.68 -4.77 10.68
CA ALA A 81 -3.11 -6.13 11.03
C ALA A 81 -2.80 -7.12 9.91
N ALA A 82 -2.54 -8.36 10.28
CA ALA A 82 -2.37 -9.49 9.37
C ALA A 82 -3.46 -10.54 9.59
N TYR A 83 -3.94 -11.09 8.49
CA TYR A 83 -4.93 -12.15 8.47
C TYR A 83 -4.48 -13.28 7.55
N ARG A 84 -4.73 -14.53 7.97
CA ARG A 84 -4.60 -15.72 7.12
C ARG A 84 -5.82 -15.81 6.20
N ILE A 85 -5.59 -16.06 4.92
CA ILE A 85 -6.65 -16.35 3.96
C ILE A 85 -6.89 -17.85 3.96
N GLU A 86 -8.07 -18.28 4.41
CA GLU A 86 -8.51 -19.68 4.50
C GLU A 86 -9.83 -19.83 3.76
N ASP A 87 -9.84 -20.52 2.63
CA ASP A 87 -11.02 -20.70 1.78
C ASP A 87 -11.88 -19.42 1.66
N ASN A 88 -12.95 -19.31 2.48
CA ASN A 88 -13.86 -18.16 2.47
C ASN A 88 -13.75 -17.31 3.75
N LYS A 89 -12.69 -17.46 4.53
CA LYS A 89 -12.53 -16.75 5.81
C LYS A 89 -11.18 -16.04 5.89
N LEU A 90 -11.17 -14.97 6.66
CA LEU A 90 -9.96 -14.33 7.14
C LEU A 90 -9.80 -14.64 8.62
N SER A 91 -8.67 -15.26 8.99
CA SER A 91 -8.34 -15.57 10.38
C SER A 91 -7.26 -14.59 10.86
N PHE A 92 -7.56 -13.81 11.90
CA PHE A 92 -6.62 -12.85 12.47
C PHE A 92 -5.35 -13.55 12.96
N LEU A 93 -4.18 -13.03 12.56
CA LEU A 93 -2.88 -13.50 13.01
C LEU A 93 -2.35 -12.62 14.13
N ASN A 94 -2.09 -11.38 13.83
CA ASN A 94 -1.63 -10.38 14.79
C ASN A 94 -1.82 -8.95 14.26
N SER A 95 -1.51 -7.98 15.11
CA SER A 95 -1.41 -6.57 14.72
C SER A 95 -0.21 -5.91 15.37
N ARG A 96 0.27 -4.80 14.77
CA ARG A 96 1.37 -3.97 15.25
C ARG A 96 0.96 -2.50 15.26
N TYR A 97 1.56 -1.75 16.17
CA TYR A 97 1.41 -0.29 16.28
C TYR A 97 2.09 0.41 15.10
N ALA A 98 1.48 1.41 14.50
CA ALA A 98 2.02 2.11 13.33
C ALA A 98 2.81 3.39 13.68
N TYR A 99 3.11 3.65 14.94
CA TYR A 99 3.88 4.78 15.47
C TYR A 99 3.27 6.17 15.22
N GLY A 100 2.15 6.25 14.55
CA GLY A 100 1.43 7.49 14.26
C GLY A 100 -0.03 7.26 13.88
N GLY A 101 -0.76 8.33 13.70
CA GLY A 101 -2.18 8.30 13.35
C GLY A 101 -2.41 8.15 11.84
N TRP A 102 -3.52 7.53 11.49
CA TRP A 102 -3.98 7.36 10.12
C TRP A 102 -2.97 6.64 9.20
N PRO A 103 -2.55 5.40 9.53
CA PRO A 103 -1.88 4.58 8.55
C PRO A 103 -2.84 4.34 7.36
N CYS A 104 -2.44 4.77 6.17
CA CYS A 104 -3.34 4.85 5.00
C CYS A 104 -2.95 3.92 3.85
N HIS A 105 -1.75 3.31 3.92
CA HIS A 105 -1.29 2.40 2.86
C HIS A 105 -0.43 1.29 3.46
N VAL A 106 -0.58 0.08 2.94
CA VAL A 106 0.24 -1.08 3.31
C VAL A 106 0.56 -1.90 2.07
N ILE A 107 1.80 -2.37 1.96
CA ILE A 107 2.25 -3.26 0.88
C ILE A 107 3.41 -4.14 1.37
N ALA A 108 3.51 -5.38 0.88
CA ALA A 108 4.66 -6.22 1.15
C ALA A 108 5.73 -6.11 0.05
N ASP A 109 6.99 -6.03 0.46
CA ASP A 109 8.13 -6.46 -0.36
C ASP A 109 8.31 -7.96 -0.14
N GLU A 110 7.75 -8.74 -1.06
CA GLU A 110 7.68 -10.20 -0.96
C GLU A 110 9.07 -10.86 -1.03
N GLU A 111 10.06 -10.20 -1.64
CA GLU A 111 11.41 -10.72 -1.79
C GLU A 111 12.27 -10.48 -0.55
N LYS A 112 11.95 -9.44 0.21
CA LYS A 112 12.70 -9.07 1.43
C LYS A 112 11.98 -9.43 2.73
N ASP A 113 10.82 -10.09 2.62
CA ASP A 113 9.98 -10.39 3.78
C ASP A 113 9.73 -9.13 4.63
N SER A 114 9.38 -8.01 3.96
CA SER A 114 9.15 -6.72 4.60
C SER A 114 7.75 -6.22 4.32
N LEU A 115 7.11 -5.65 5.34
CA LEU A 115 5.83 -4.96 5.23
C LEU A 115 6.07 -3.46 5.38
N LEU A 116 5.70 -2.70 4.35
CA LEU A 116 5.82 -1.25 4.31
C LEU A 116 4.47 -0.64 4.69
N VAL A 117 4.46 0.27 5.66
CA VAL A 117 3.27 0.97 6.13
C VAL A 117 3.49 2.48 6.01
N SER A 118 2.61 3.15 5.27
CA SER A 118 2.62 4.61 5.16
C SER A 118 1.65 5.21 6.16
N VAL A 119 2.14 6.13 7.00
CA VAL A 119 1.38 6.77 8.08
C VAL A 119 1.22 8.25 7.76
N PHE A 120 -0.01 8.62 7.42
CA PHE A 120 -0.33 9.94 6.89
C PHE A 120 -0.10 11.07 7.90
N ARG A 121 -0.73 10.98 9.08
CA ARG A 121 -0.80 12.10 10.02
C ARG A 121 0.55 12.55 10.55
N ASN A 122 1.50 11.63 10.67
CA ASN A 122 2.81 11.91 11.26
C ASN A 122 3.95 11.85 10.23
N GLY A 123 3.65 11.62 8.96
CA GLY A 123 4.65 11.55 7.90
C GLY A 123 5.68 10.43 8.11
N LEU A 124 5.21 9.20 8.41
CA LEU A 124 6.11 8.08 8.69
C LEU A 124 6.05 7.02 7.61
N LEU A 125 7.21 6.49 7.27
CA LEU A 125 7.36 5.17 6.65
C LEU A 125 7.78 4.19 7.74
N VAL A 126 6.95 3.18 8.02
CA VAL A 126 7.26 2.12 8.97
C VAL A 126 7.50 0.81 8.23
N VAL A 127 8.58 0.12 8.55
CA VAL A 127 8.94 -1.15 7.94
C VAL A 127 8.99 -2.23 9.01
N TYR A 128 8.22 -3.29 8.81
CA TYR A 128 8.25 -4.49 9.64
C TYR A 128 8.84 -5.67 8.88
N GLY A 129 9.36 -6.66 9.61
CA GLY A 129 9.57 -7.99 9.05
C GLY A 129 8.23 -8.71 8.85
N ILE A 130 8.20 -9.71 7.96
CA ILE A 130 7.11 -10.66 7.84
C ILE A 130 7.65 -12.02 8.26
N ASN A 131 6.97 -12.67 9.20
CA ASN A 131 7.34 -14.00 9.69
C ASN A 131 6.97 -15.09 8.67
N GLN A 132 7.49 -16.29 8.86
CA GLN A 132 7.21 -17.45 7.98
C GLN A 132 5.72 -17.82 7.92
N ASP A 133 5.00 -17.62 9.02
CA ASP A 133 3.56 -17.84 9.10
C ASP A 133 2.73 -16.67 8.54
N GLY A 134 3.37 -15.64 7.99
CA GLY A 134 2.72 -14.45 7.44
C GLY A 134 2.29 -13.42 8.48
N SER A 135 2.52 -13.64 9.76
CA SER A 135 2.28 -12.62 10.79
C SER A 135 3.29 -11.48 10.68
N ILE A 136 2.93 -10.30 11.21
CA ILE A 136 3.80 -9.12 11.21
C ILE A 136 4.86 -9.32 12.29
N GLY A 137 6.12 -9.33 11.87
CA GLY A 137 7.28 -9.50 12.72
C GLY A 137 7.70 -8.22 13.45
N GLU A 138 8.98 -8.16 13.80
CA GLU A 138 9.54 -7.00 14.49
C GLU A 138 9.71 -5.81 13.52
N GLU A 139 9.70 -4.61 14.08
CA GLU A 139 10.04 -3.39 13.39
C GLU A 139 11.48 -3.43 12.90
N ARG A 140 11.70 -3.01 11.67
CA ARG A 140 13.02 -2.86 11.05
C ARG A 140 13.42 -1.39 10.93
N ARG A 141 12.44 -0.51 10.70
CA ARG A 141 12.68 0.93 10.54
C ARG A 141 11.42 1.73 10.80
N VAL A 142 11.58 2.88 11.45
CA VAL A 142 10.64 4.00 11.43
C VAL A 142 11.39 5.21 10.87
N GLU A 143 10.96 5.68 9.70
CA GLU A 143 11.51 6.87 9.04
C GLU A 143 10.51 8.00 9.17
N HIS A 144 10.96 9.14 9.67
CA HIS A 144 10.14 10.33 9.87
C HIS A 144 10.61 11.45 8.94
N HIS A 145 9.71 11.90 8.07
CA HIS A 145 9.98 13.04 7.20
C HIS A 145 9.61 14.34 7.92
N GLN A 146 10.52 15.28 7.90
CA GLN A 146 10.32 16.64 8.44
C GLN A 146 10.97 17.66 7.51
N GLU A 147 10.32 18.81 7.37
CA GLU A 147 10.95 19.98 6.74
C GLU A 147 11.25 21.07 7.75
N PRO A 148 12.38 21.78 7.57
CA PRO A 148 12.78 22.90 8.45
C PRO A 148 11.76 24.06 8.48
N ASN A 149 10.91 24.17 7.44
CA ASN A 149 9.98 25.27 7.22
C ASN A 149 8.63 25.12 7.93
N GLY A 150 8.48 24.09 8.76
CA GLY A 150 7.23 23.82 9.48
C GLY A 150 6.09 23.22 8.63
N ARG A 151 6.32 22.88 7.37
CA ARG A 151 5.39 22.03 6.60
C ARG A 151 5.37 20.63 7.20
N MET A 152 4.20 20.01 7.21
CA MET A 152 4.03 18.67 7.73
C MET A 152 4.10 17.64 6.59
N SER A 153 4.90 16.61 6.79
CA SER A 153 4.90 15.43 5.94
C SER A 153 3.61 14.64 6.11
N HIS A 154 3.11 14.12 5.00
CA HIS A 154 1.97 13.22 4.92
C HIS A 154 2.29 12.08 3.97
N ILE A 155 3.02 11.06 4.46
CA ILE A 155 3.35 9.87 3.65
C ILE A 155 2.06 9.14 3.29
N HIS A 156 1.77 9.05 1.98
CA HIS A 156 0.51 8.49 1.51
C HIS A 156 0.65 7.12 0.84
N ALA A 157 1.77 6.84 0.21
CA ALA A 157 2.04 5.53 -0.39
C ALA A 157 3.52 5.20 -0.32
N SER A 158 3.82 3.92 -0.22
CA SER A 158 5.17 3.37 -0.36
C SER A 158 5.11 2.06 -1.12
N MET A 159 6.12 1.76 -1.93
CA MET A 159 6.19 0.50 -2.66
C MET A 159 7.62 0.12 -3.03
N PRO A 160 7.96 -1.17 -3.12
CA PRO A 160 9.25 -1.60 -3.64
C PRO A 160 9.36 -1.26 -5.13
N THR A 161 10.57 -0.92 -5.58
CA THR A 161 10.85 -0.79 -7.01
C THR A 161 10.91 -2.15 -7.69
N PRO A 162 10.64 -2.25 -9.02
CA PRO A 162 10.58 -3.53 -9.73
C PRO A 162 11.88 -4.34 -9.69
N ASP A 163 13.03 -3.66 -9.60
CA ASP A 163 14.36 -4.28 -9.47
C ASP A 163 14.71 -4.65 -8.01
N GLY A 164 13.82 -4.32 -7.06
CA GLY A 164 13.99 -4.57 -5.63
C GLY A 164 15.14 -3.79 -4.98
N LYS A 165 15.75 -2.81 -5.67
CA LYS A 165 16.86 -2.01 -5.11
C LYS A 165 16.37 -0.97 -4.12
N TYR A 166 15.19 -0.38 -4.35
CA TYR A 166 14.70 0.77 -3.60
C TYR A 166 13.27 0.62 -3.13
N ILE A 167 12.86 1.51 -2.23
CA ILE A 167 11.48 1.75 -1.82
C ILE A 167 11.12 3.15 -2.30
N ALA A 168 10.12 3.27 -3.17
CA ALA A 168 9.56 4.54 -3.58
C ALA A 168 8.48 4.98 -2.57
N VAL A 169 8.51 6.25 -2.18
CA VAL A 169 7.62 6.84 -1.16
C VAL A 169 7.05 8.14 -1.66
N ALA A 170 5.72 8.29 -1.63
CA ALA A 170 5.02 9.52 -1.96
C ALA A 170 4.68 10.30 -0.71
N ASP A 171 5.10 11.56 -0.65
CA ASP A 171 4.78 12.50 0.42
C ASP A 171 3.84 13.58 -0.09
N CYS A 172 2.58 13.46 0.28
CA CYS A 172 1.51 14.38 -0.11
C CYS A 172 1.68 15.77 0.54
N GLY A 173 2.20 15.83 1.77
CA GLY A 173 2.33 17.08 2.51
C GLY A 173 3.53 17.90 2.10
N LEU A 174 4.62 17.26 1.72
CA LEU A 174 5.86 17.93 1.34
C LEU A 174 6.07 18.04 -0.17
N ASP A 175 5.20 17.49 -1.00
CA ASP A 175 5.30 17.44 -2.47
C ASP A 175 6.54 16.71 -2.97
N TYR A 176 6.87 15.55 -2.39
CA TYR A 176 8.03 14.77 -2.81
C TYR A 176 7.71 13.33 -3.19
N ILE A 177 8.54 12.78 -4.07
CA ILE A 177 8.78 11.34 -4.17
C ILE A 177 10.19 11.09 -3.67
N TYR A 178 10.35 10.17 -2.73
CA TYR A 178 11.64 9.73 -2.23
C TYR A 178 11.95 8.30 -2.69
N LEU A 179 13.23 8.00 -2.91
CA LEU A 179 13.71 6.63 -3.03
C LEU A 179 14.66 6.33 -1.86
N TYR A 180 14.37 5.23 -1.18
CA TYR A 180 15.20 4.69 -0.11
C TYR A 180 15.87 3.41 -0.57
N ASP A 181 17.14 3.22 -0.24
CA ASP A 181 17.78 1.92 -0.40
C ASP A 181 17.04 0.85 0.39
N ALA A 182 16.62 -0.22 -0.27
CA ALA A 182 15.73 -1.21 0.34
C ALA A 182 16.39 -2.16 1.35
N LYS A 183 17.72 -2.03 1.57
CA LYS A 183 18.49 -2.80 2.57
C LYS A 183 18.84 -1.95 3.77
N THR A 184 19.30 -0.72 3.53
CA THR A 184 19.80 0.19 4.58
C THR A 184 18.74 1.16 5.06
N TYR A 185 17.66 1.32 4.30
CA TYR A 185 16.59 2.30 4.52
C TYR A 185 17.11 3.76 4.54
N GLN A 186 18.22 4.01 3.88
CA GLN A 186 18.74 5.37 3.72
C GLN A 186 18.14 6.02 2.48
N LYS A 187 17.76 7.29 2.58
CA LYS A 187 17.30 8.08 1.43
C LYS A 187 18.45 8.26 0.45
N VAL A 188 18.24 7.88 -0.80
CA VAL A 188 19.25 7.93 -1.87
C VAL A 188 18.87 8.90 -2.99
N PHE A 189 17.57 9.21 -3.12
CA PHE A 189 17.09 10.12 -4.16
C PHE A 189 15.80 10.81 -3.70
N GLU A 190 15.56 12.02 -4.21
CA GLU A 190 14.31 12.74 -4.06
C GLU A 190 13.96 13.49 -5.33
N TRP A 191 12.69 13.51 -5.67
CA TRP A 191 12.12 14.33 -6.72
C TRP A 191 11.06 15.25 -6.13
N LYS A 192 11.23 16.57 -6.34
CA LYS A 192 10.29 17.59 -5.88
C LYS A 192 9.21 17.81 -6.92
N ALA A 193 7.95 17.60 -6.55
CA ALA A 193 6.80 17.98 -7.36
C ALA A 193 6.61 19.51 -7.37
N PRO A 194 5.87 20.06 -8.35
CA PRO A 194 5.37 21.42 -8.24
C PRO A 194 4.63 21.63 -6.92
N GLU A 195 4.69 22.83 -6.38
CA GLU A 195 4.02 23.18 -5.11
C GLU A 195 2.52 22.86 -5.18
N ASP A 196 1.99 22.36 -4.07
CA ASP A 196 0.60 21.91 -3.93
C ASP A 196 0.17 20.83 -4.93
N SER A 197 1.10 19.99 -5.38
CA SER A 197 0.77 18.81 -6.17
C SER A 197 0.12 17.70 -5.34
N GLY A 198 0.65 17.41 -4.17
CA GLY A 198 0.18 16.35 -3.29
C GLY A 198 0.38 14.94 -3.87
N PRO A 199 1.63 14.45 -4.02
CA PRO A 199 1.90 13.06 -4.42
C PRO A 199 1.16 12.06 -3.53
N ARG A 200 0.26 11.24 -4.12
CA ARG A 200 -0.64 10.38 -3.33
C ARG A 200 -0.39 8.89 -3.54
N GLN A 201 -0.49 8.42 -4.77
CA GLN A 201 -0.36 7.01 -5.12
C GLN A 201 0.74 6.81 -6.15
N LEU A 202 1.42 5.69 -6.02
CA LEU A 202 2.49 5.27 -6.91
C LEU A 202 2.15 3.92 -7.54
N ARG A 203 2.50 3.73 -8.82
CA ARG A 203 2.39 2.44 -9.48
C ARG A 203 3.44 2.31 -10.57
N PHE A 204 4.20 1.23 -10.57
CA PHE A 204 5.08 0.91 -11.70
C PHE A 204 4.30 0.24 -12.83
N SER A 205 4.76 0.48 -14.07
CA SER A 205 4.30 -0.29 -15.23
C SER A 205 4.69 -1.77 -15.08
N PRO A 206 3.96 -2.70 -15.72
CA PRO A 206 4.27 -4.13 -15.61
C PRO A 206 5.68 -4.52 -16.07
N ASP A 207 6.27 -3.76 -16.99
CA ASP A 207 7.66 -3.95 -17.45
C ASP A 207 8.71 -3.23 -16.58
N GLY A 208 8.28 -2.53 -15.53
CA GLY A 208 9.12 -1.83 -14.57
C GLY A 208 9.80 -0.56 -15.08
N LYS A 209 9.52 -0.13 -16.32
CA LYS A 209 10.20 1.03 -16.93
C LYS A 209 9.65 2.37 -16.51
N TYR A 210 8.38 2.43 -16.15
CA TYR A 210 7.70 3.68 -15.83
C TYR A 210 7.12 3.64 -14.43
N LEU A 211 7.23 4.77 -13.73
CA LEU A 211 6.51 5.03 -12.49
C LEU A 211 5.39 6.04 -12.78
N TYR A 212 4.19 5.72 -12.38
CA TYR A 212 3.03 6.63 -12.39
C TYR A 212 2.81 7.15 -10.98
N MET A 213 2.65 8.45 -10.85
CA MET A 213 2.28 9.10 -9.60
C MET A 213 0.97 9.86 -9.79
N VAL A 214 -0.03 9.54 -8.99
CA VAL A 214 -1.29 10.29 -8.92
C VAL A 214 -1.14 11.37 -7.87
N SER A 215 -1.50 12.58 -8.27
CA SER A 215 -1.43 13.79 -7.48
C SER A 215 -2.83 14.14 -6.96
N GLU A 216 -2.97 14.28 -5.63
CA GLU A 216 -4.26 14.56 -5.01
C GLU A 216 -4.74 15.99 -5.23
N LEU A 217 -3.84 16.96 -5.01
CA LEU A 217 -4.22 18.37 -4.97
C LEU A 217 -4.26 18.98 -6.37
N SER A 218 -3.27 18.70 -7.20
CA SER A 218 -3.23 19.23 -8.58
C SER A 218 -4.10 18.45 -9.57
N CYS A 219 -4.67 17.28 -9.17
CA CYS A 219 -5.48 16.42 -10.04
C CYS A 219 -4.75 16.05 -11.35
N GLN A 220 -3.53 15.56 -11.22
CA GLN A 220 -2.68 15.20 -12.33
C GLN A 220 -2.09 13.80 -12.14
N ILE A 221 -1.70 13.19 -13.25
CA ILE A 221 -0.86 12.00 -13.26
C ILE A 221 0.49 12.39 -13.84
N PHE A 222 1.55 12.16 -13.08
CA PHE A 222 2.93 12.32 -13.53
C PHE A 222 3.47 10.97 -13.95
N VAL A 223 4.12 10.92 -15.10
CA VAL A 223 4.75 9.71 -15.64
C VAL A 223 6.26 9.92 -15.63
N PHE A 224 6.96 8.98 -14.98
CA PHE A 224 8.42 9.01 -14.90
C PHE A 224 8.99 7.78 -15.60
N GLU A 225 10.05 7.99 -16.36
CA GLU A 225 10.95 6.92 -16.73
C GLU A 225 11.83 6.59 -15.53
N TYR A 226 11.86 5.32 -15.13
CA TYR A 226 12.64 4.86 -14.00
C TYR A 226 14.02 4.40 -14.47
N GLN A 227 15.07 5.05 -13.96
CA GLN A 227 16.47 4.88 -14.36
C GLN A 227 17.36 4.69 -13.11
N PRO A 228 17.34 3.50 -12.47
CA PRO A 228 17.95 3.28 -11.15
C PRO A 228 19.47 3.51 -11.09
N ASP A 229 20.15 3.45 -12.22
CA ASP A 229 21.61 3.59 -12.30
C ASP A 229 22.04 5.01 -12.74
N CYS A 230 21.07 5.93 -12.94
CA CYS A 230 21.32 7.32 -13.31
C CYS A 230 21.29 8.25 -12.09
N LYS A 231 21.91 9.43 -12.22
CA LYS A 231 21.81 10.47 -11.18
C LYS A 231 20.37 10.93 -11.00
N ASP A 232 19.63 11.11 -12.11
CA ASP A 232 18.21 11.46 -12.12
C ASP A 232 17.39 10.17 -12.26
N MET A 233 17.18 9.47 -11.14
CA MET A 233 16.55 8.15 -11.11
C MET A 233 15.09 8.16 -11.58
N LEU A 234 14.40 9.31 -11.49
CA LEU A 234 13.03 9.52 -11.93
C LEU A 234 12.99 10.70 -12.92
N ARG A 235 12.99 10.42 -14.21
CA ARG A 235 12.88 11.44 -15.26
C ARG A 235 11.41 11.64 -15.62
N ASN A 236 10.82 12.78 -15.25
CA ASN A 236 9.44 13.10 -15.65
C ASN A 236 9.35 13.25 -17.18
N VAL A 237 8.50 12.47 -17.81
CA VAL A 237 8.34 12.42 -19.27
C VAL A 237 6.97 12.85 -19.72
N GLN A 238 5.96 12.85 -18.83
CA GLN A 238 4.61 13.27 -19.16
C GLN A 238 3.85 13.72 -17.91
N VAL A 239 2.97 14.69 -18.08
CA VAL A 239 1.97 15.11 -17.09
C VAL A 239 0.62 15.15 -17.78
N ILE A 240 -0.39 14.52 -17.15
CA ILE A 240 -1.74 14.38 -17.69
C ILE A 240 -2.71 14.95 -16.67
N SER A 241 -3.60 15.86 -17.09
CA SER A 241 -4.72 16.30 -16.24
C SER A 241 -5.76 15.19 -16.10
N THR A 242 -6.31 15.04 -14.90
CA THR A 242 -7.47 14.16 -14.62
C THR A 242 -8.78 14.96 -14.55
N ARG A 243 -8.71 16.26 -14.84
CA ARG A 243 -9.87 17.14 -14.98
C ARG A 243 -10.05 17.52 -16.46
N ASP A 244 -11.33 17.67 -16.85
CA ASP A 244 -11.73 18.24 -18.15
C ASP A 244 -11.39 19.73 -18.24
#